data_ccc554e375608de3fa955c474223ef9d
#
_entry.id   ccc554e375608de3fa955c474223ef9d
#
_cell.length_a   1.000
_cell.length_b   1.000
_cell.length_c   1.000
_cell.angle_alpha   90.00
_cell.angle_beta   90.00
_cell.angle_gamma   90.00
#
_symmetry.space_group_name_H-M   'P 1'
#
loop_
_entity.id
_entity.type
_entity.pdbx_description
1 polymer ?
#
loop_
_entity_poly.entity_id
_entity_poly.type
_entity_poly.pdbx_seq_one_letter_code
_entity_poly.pdbx_strand_id
1 'polypeptide(L)'
;MWSVRQASLAVLVAAVFALAFTAACGDGGEPAAPAPESPPTPSPLTLVDGGQGGVTIQVTWVTPDLLASPEMERAGDLDLSRYLAFYVRLDADSADLSKYDLGRISVLRDLSGGEYQPEVWLPWNVAGDHRGGLLIFRKVELGSEGVELVIRGVGGVAERSYRWFTLPSG
;
A
#
# COMPACT_ATOMS: atom_id res chain seq x y z
N MET A 1 -39.65 -41.93 -14.50
CA MET A 1 -39.77 -43.35 -14.02
C MET A 1 -38.60 -43.60 -13.11
N TRP A 2 -38.94 -44.05 -11.93
CA TRP A 2 -38.22 -44.59 -10.77
C TRP A 2 -37.38 -43.61 -9.99
N SER A 3 -37.79 -43.07 -8.85
CA SER A 3 -38.39 -43.62 -7.62
C SER A 3 -37.49 -44.57 -6.87
N VAL A 4 -37.38 -44.26 -5.58
CA VAL A 4 -37.30 -45.08 -4.38
C VAL A 4 -36.16 -44.58 -3.46
N ARG A 5 -36.48 -43.81 -2.35
CA ARG A 5 -36.89 -44.30 -1.00
C ARG A 5 -35.80 -45.09 -0.29
N GLN A 6 -35.38 -44.67 0.85
CA GLN A 6 -35.71 -45.00 2.24
C GLN A 6 -34.51 -44.68 3.09
N ALA A 7 -34.60 -43.99 4.15
CA ALA A 7 -35.20 -44.17 5.46
C ALA A 7 -34.22 -44.65 6.53
N SER A 8 -34.08 -43.81 7.54
CA SER A 8 -34.02 -44.09 8.98
C SER A 8 -33.01 -45.11 9.50
N LEU A 9 -32.15 -44.73 10.44
CA LEU A 9 -32.19 -45.31 11.81
C LEU A 9 -31.51 -44.37 12.83
N ALA A 10 -32.29 -43.99 13.81
CA ALA A 10 -31.82 -43.38 15.04
C ALA A 10 -31.28 -44.48 15.97
N VAL A 11 -30.15 -44.25 16.60
CA VAL A 11 -29.72 -44.97 17.80
C VAL A 11 -29.27 -44.00 18.86
N LEU A 12 -30.11 -43.89 19.86
CA LEU A 12 -29.93 -43.19 21.10
C LEU A 12 -29.15 -44.09 22.06
N VAL A 13 -27.97 -43.65 22.51
CA VAL A 13 -27.30 -44.27 23.68
C VAL A 13 -26.93 -43.14 24.64
N ALA A 14 -27.72 -43.08 25.69
CA ALA A 14 -27.42 -42.30 26.88
C ALA A 14 -26.40 -43.08 27.73
N ALA A 15 -25.29 -42.49 28.07
CA ALA A 15 -24.44 -42.96 29.16
C ALA A 15 -24.06 -41.78 30.05
N VAL A 16 -24.74 -41.71 31.17
CA VAL A 16 -24.44 -40.84 32.31
C VAL A 16 -23.14 -41.33 32.96
N PHE A 17 -22.09 -40.52 32.95
CA PHE A 17 -20.97 -40.65 33.85
C PHE A 17 -20.80 -39.37 34.63
N ALA A 18 -21.30 -39.38 35.86
CA ALA A 18 -20.98 -38.41 36.87
C ALA A 18 -19.56 -38.75 37.44
N LEU A 19 -18.63 -37.88 37.22
CA LEU A 19 -17.35 -37.88 37.96
C LEU A 19 -17.10 -36.48 38.47
N ALA A 20 -17.23 -36.34 39.78
CA ALA A 20 -16.81 -35.18 40.51
C ALA A 20 -15.31 -34.99 40.37
N PHE A 21 -14.85 -33.88 39.87
CA PHE A 21 -13.47 -33.45 39.98
C PHE A 21 -13.39 -32.17 40.80
N THR A 22 -12.66 -32.34 41.89
CA THR A 22 -12.26 -31.35 42.88
C THR A 22 -11.58 -30.13 42.25
N ALA A 23 -11.94 -29.00 42.76
CA ALA A 23 -11.29 -27.70 42.51
C ALA A 23 -9.79 -27.78 42.83
N ALA A 24 -8.97 -27.57 41.82
CA ALA A 24 -7.60 -27.13 41.99
C ALA A 24 -7.54 -25.72 41.37
N CYS A 25 -7.46 -24.70 42.20
CA CYS A 25 -7.05 -23.34 41.79
C CYS A 25 -5.62 -23.44 41.24
N GLY A 26 -5.50 -23.50 39.92
CA GLY A 26 -4.28 -23.26 39.17
C GLY A 26 -4.41 -21.88 38.53
N ASP A 27 -3.67 -20.92 39.07
CA ASP A 27 -3.45 -19.59 38.52
C ASP A 27 -2.59 -19.77 37.25
N GLY A 28 -3.22 -20.23 36.18
CA GLY A 28 -2.66 -20.34 34.84
C GLY A 28 -3.09 -19.12 34.05
N GLY A 29 -2.33 -18.03 34.17
CA GLY A 29 -2.50 -16.90 33.30
C GLY A 29 -2.41 -17.36 31.83
N GLU A 30 -3.56 -17.41 31.17
CA GLU A 30 -3.68 -17.59 29.75
C GLU A 30 -2.86 -16.49 29.08
N PRO A 31 -1.88 -16.79 28.21
CA PRO A 31 -1.16 -15.74 27.51
C PRO A 31 -2.19 -14.92 26.75
N ALA A 32 -2.33 -13.65 27.15
CA ALA A 32 -3.21 -12.72 26.46
C ALA A 32 -2.87 -12.75 24.97
N ALA A 33 -3.88 -13.05 24.16
CA ALA A 33 -3.74 -12.95 22.71
C ALA A 33 -3.18 -11.57 22.35
N PRO A 34 -2.19 -11.46 21.47
CA PRO A 34 -1.68 -10.15 21.07
C PRO A 34 -2.87 -9.29 20.64
N ALA A 35 -2.94 -8.09 21.21
CA ALA A 35 -3.97 -7.13 20.84
C ALA A 35 -3.89 -6.93 19.31
N PRO A 36 -5.02 -6.85 18.60
CA PRO A 36 -5.00 -6.56 17.18
C PRO A 36 -4.22 -5.28 16.96
N GLU A 37 -3.14 -5.36 16.16
CA GLU A 37 -2.37 -4.19 15.80
C GLU A 37 -3.33 -3.21 15.13
N SER A 38 -3.41 -2.00 15.69
CA SER A 38 -4.21 -0.93 15.08
C SER A 38 -3.67 -0.71 13.66
N PRO A 39 -4.54 -0.58 12.65
CA PRO A 39 -4.07 -0.30 11.30
C PRO A 39 -3.17 0.95 11.35
N PRO A 40 -2.02 0.93 10.66
CA PRO A 40 -1.08 2.04 10.70
C PRO A 40 -1.80 3.33 10.26
N THR A 41 -1.68 4.36 11.07
CA THR A 41 -2.20 5.69 10.73
C THR A 41 -1.46 6.18 9.49
N PRO A 42 -2.16 6.54 8.39
CA PRO A 42 -1.50 7.02 7.18
C PRO A 42 -0.63 8.23 7.52
N SER A 43 0.63 8.18 7.14
CA SER A 43 1.52 9.34 7.23
C SER A 43 0.95 10.46 6.35
N PRO A 44 0.97 11.73 6.79
CA PRO A 44 0.57 12.85 5.95
C PRO A 44 1.39 12.96 4.66
N LEU A 45 2.55 12.31 4.58
CA LEU A 45 3.40 12.24 3.40
C LEU A 45 3.01 11.10 2.45
N THR A 46 2.16 10.18 2.87
CA THR A 46 1.68 9.06 2.06
C THR A 46 0.23 9.29 1.67
N LEU A 47 -0.04 9.21 0.38
CA LEU A 47 -1.37 9.31 -0.21
C LEU A 47 -1.69 8.01 -0.95
N VAL A 48 -2.93 7.55 -0.82
CA VAL A 48 -3.40 6.30 -1.45
C VAL A 48 -4.70 6.59 -2.17
N ASP A 49 -4.83 6.09 -3.39
CA ASP A 49 -6.13 6.14 -4.07
C ASP A 49 -7.00 4.91 -3.74
N GLY A 50 -8.28 5.01 -4.05
CA GLY A 50 -9.29 4.02 -3.71
C GLY A 50 -9.33 2.77 -4.61
N GLY A 51 -8.26 2.41 -5.33
CA GLY A 51 -8.24 1.20 -6.18
C GLY A 51 -9.06 1.34 -7.47
N GLN A 52 -9.18 2.53 -8.01
CA GLN A 52 -9.89 2.79 -9.25
C GLN A 52 -9.31 1.96 -10.41
N GLY A 53 -10.18 1.41 -11.27
CA GLY A 53 -9.75 0.59 -12.40
C GLY A 53 -9.01 -0.69 -12.01
N GLY A 54 -9.24 -1.23 -10.79
CA GLY A 54 -8.63 -2.46 -10.29
C GLY A 54 -7.14 -2.32 -9.95
N VAL A 55 -6.64 -1.09 -9.83
CA VAL A 55 -5.25 -0.81 -9.42
C VAL A 55 -5.24 0.22 -8.30
N THR A 56 -4.68 -0.13 -7.17
CA THR A 56 -4.39 0.78 -6.07
C THR A 56 -3.01 1.38 -6.27
N ILE A 57 -2.90 2.69 -6.11
CA ILE A 57 -1.62 3.38 -6.14
C ILE A 57 -1.40 4.10 -4.82
N GLN A 58 -0.26 3.81 -4.21
CA GLN A 58 0.23 4.52 -3.04
C GLN A 58 1.43 5.36 -3.43
N VAL A 59 1.42 6.62 -3.04
CA VAL A 59 2.52 7.56 -3.26
C VAL A 59 3.00 8.11 -1.94
N THR A 60 4.28 7.97 -1.67
CA THR A 60 4.93 8.49 -0.46
C THR A 60 5.99 9.51 -0.87
N TRP A 61 5.92 10.71 -0.34
CA TRP A 61 6.99 11.69 -0.47
C TRP A 61 8.24 11.22 0.26
N VAL A 62 9.38 11.17 -0.42
CA VAL A 62 10.64 10.71 0.18
C VAL A 62 11.27 11.84 0.98
N THR A 63 11.38 11.62 2.29
CA THR A 63 12.10 12.50 3.22
C THR A 63 13.50 11.94 3.51
N PRO A 64 14.41 12.71 4.11
CA PRO A 64 15.70 12.19 4.56
C PRO A 64 15.59 10.97 5.48
N ASP A 65 14.62 10.97 6.40
CA ASP A 65 14.39 9.85 7.32
C ASP A 65 13.94 8.59 6.57
N LEU A 66 13.02 8.73 5.61
CA LEU A 66 12.59 7.61 4.78
C LEU A 66 13.74 7.12 3.90
N LEU A 67 14.51 8.02 3.31
CA LEU A 67 15.66 7.65 2.48
C LEU A 67 16.72 6.86 3.25
N ALA A 68 16.90 7.15 4.54
CA ALA A 68 17.81 6.42 5.42
C ALA A 68 17.27 5.06 5.88
N SER A 69 16.01 4.71 5.56
CA SER A 69 15.42 3.45 5.96
C SER A 69 15.89 2.28 5.10
N PRO A 70 15.86 1.03 5.61
CA PRO A 70 16.23 -0.16 4.84
C PRO A 70 15.38 -0.35 3.57
N GLU A 71 14.16 0.15 3.55
CA GLU A 71 13.26 0.06 2.39
C GLU A 71 13.81 0.85 1.19
N MET A 72 14.61 1.90 1.45
CA MET A 72 15.19 2.78 0.44
C MET A 72 16.61 2.43 0.04
N GLU A 73 17.18 1.30 0.49
CA GLU A 73 18.56 0.90 0.16
C GLU A 73 18.85 0.94 -1.35
N ARG A 74 17.85 0.62 -2.17
CA ARG A 74 17.95 0.67 -3.64
C ARG A 74 17.96 2.08 -4.23
N ALA A 75 17.62 3.09 -3.45
CA ALA A 75 17.69 4.49 -3.87
C ALA A 75 19.15 4.98 -4.01
N GLY A 76 20.10 4.26 -3.39
CA GLY A 76 21.51 4.63 -3.38
C GLY A 76 21.74 6.02 -2.76
N ASP A 77 22.71 6.74 -3.28
CA ASP A 77 23.12 8.07 -2.82
C ASP A 77 22.23 9.18 -3.44
N LEU A 78 20.89 9.06 -3.33
CA LEU A 78 19.98 10.09 -3.84
C LEU A 78 20.13 11.39 -3.05
N ASP A 79 20.54 12.46 -3.72
CA ASP A 79 20.73 13.79 -3.13
C ASP A 79 19.40 14.59 -3.09
N LEU A 80 18.70 14.54 -1.95
CA LEU A 80 17.44 15.28 -1.76
C LEU A 80 17.65 16.82 -1.69
N SER A 81 18.89 17.32 -1.66
CA SER A 81 19.13 18.76 -1.81
C SER A 81 18.90 19.23 -3.26
N ARG A 82 19.08 18.30 -4.23
CA ARG A 82 18.98 18.55 -5.67
C ARG A 82 17.75 17.95 -6.33
N TYR A 83 17.14 16.95 -5.69
CA TYR A 83 16.03 16.20 -6.24
C TYR A 83 14.84 16.13 -5.27
N LEU A 84 13.66 16.02 -5.86
CA LEU A 84 12.44 15.58 -5.20
C LEU A 84 12.18 14.14 -5.60
N ALA A 85 11.80 13.30 -4.66
CA ALA A 85 11.51 11.91 -4.96
C ALA A 85 10.20 11.47 -4.34
N PHE A 86 9.50 10.61 -5.08
CA PHE A 86 8.27 9.96 -4.63
C PHE A 86 8.44 8.45 -4.75
N TYR A 87 8.24 7.75 -3.65
CA TYR A 87 8.12 6.31 -3.66
C TYR A 87 6.70 5.94 -4.08
N VAL A 88 6.59 5.26 -5.20
CA VAL A 88 5.30 4.87 -5.79
C VAL A 88 5.17 3.36 -5.74
N ARG A 89 4.05 2.87 -5.19
CA ARG A 89 3.64 1.47 -5.22
C ARG A 89 2.33 1.34 -5.97
N LEU A 90 2.28 0.33 -6.82
CA LEU A 90 1.08 -0.09 -7.54
C LEU A 90 0.77 -1.52 -7.13
N ASP A 91 -0.46 -1.78 -6.79
CA ASP A 91 -0.98 -3.08 -6.43
C ASP A 91 -2.25 -3.36 -7.25
N ALA A 92 -2.34 -4.53 -7.86
CA ALA A 92 -3.50 -4.96 -8.64
C ALA A 92 -3.85 -6.42 -8.30
N ASP A 93 -5.13 -6.78 -8.36
CA ASP A 93 -5.56 -8.15 -8.07
C ASP A 93 -5.13 -9.16 -9.14
N SER A 94 -5.05 -8.74 -10.40
CA SER A 94 -4.76 -9.65 -11.52
C SER A 94 -4.19 -8.97 -12.77
N ALA A 95 -3.87 -7.67 -12.71
CA ALA A 95 -3.36 -6.95 -13.86
C ALA A 95 -1.82 -6.98 -13.90
N ASP A 96 -1.26 -7.18 -15.08
CA ASP A 96 0.17 -6.98 -15.29
C ASP A 96 0.50 -5.48 -15.30
N LEU A 97 1.23 -5.05 -14.29
CA LEU A 97 1.65 -3.66 -14.10
C LEU A 97 2.96 -3.32 -14.81
N SER A 98 3.66 -4.30 -15.39
CA SER A 98 4.93 -4.09 -16.11
C SER A 98 4.81 -3.16 -17.31
N LYS A 99 3.63 -3.11 -17.92
CA LYS A 99 3.31 -2.25 -19.07
C LYS A 99 3.33 -0.75 -18.79
N TYR A 100 3.29 -0.35 -17.52
CA TYR A 100 3.25 1.07 -17.18
C TYR A 100 4.67 1.61 -16.95
N ASP A 101 5.11 2.52 -17.80
CA ASP A 101 6.33 3.30 -17.61
C ASP A 101 5.98 4.59 -16.86
N LEU A 102 6.14 4.57 -15.54
CA LEU A 102 5.77 5.72 -14.71
C LEU A 102 6.60 6.97 -15.03
N GLY A 103 7.80 6.81 -15.56
CA GLY A 103 8.62 7.95 -16.01
C GLY A 103 8.00 8.72 -17.16
N ARG A 104 7.17 8.06 -17.97
CA ARG A 104 6.52 8.67 -19.14
C ARG A 104 5.11 9.16 -18.86
N ILE A 105 4.42 8.51 -17.93
CA ILE A 105 3.00 8.78 -17.68
C ILE A 105 2.75 9.62 -16.44
N SER A 106 3.82 10.02 -15.73
CA SER A 106 3.72 10.89 -14.56
C SER A 106 4.22 12.30 -14.86
N VAL A 107 3.67 13.26 -14.15
CA VAL A 107 4.10 14.65 -14.16
C VAL A 107 3.93 15.25 -12.77
N LEU A 108 4.88 16.07 -12.34
CA LEU A 108 4.75 16.90 -11.16
C LEU A 108 4.22 18.27 -11.59
N ARG A 109 3.18 18.73 -10.95
CA ARG A 109 2.64 20.09 -11.12
C ARG A 109 2.93 20.89 -9.85
N ASP A 110 3.45 22.10 -10.00
CA ASP A 110 3.29 23.06 -8.94
C ASP A 110 1.87 23.70 -9.05
N LEU A 111 1.30 24.11 -7.92
CA LEU A 111 -0.05 24.64 -7.92
C LEU A 111 -0.13 26.06 -8.50
N SER A 112 1.01 26.64 -8.91
CA SER A 112 1.11 27.90 -9.67
C SER A 112 1.07 27.69 -11.19
N GLY A 113 1.06 26.45 -11.67
CA GLY A 113 0.84 26.06 -13.07
C GLY A 113 2.07 25.53 -13.80
N GLY A 114 3.21 25.36 -13.14
CA GLY A 114 4.38 24.70 -13.73
C GLY A 114 4.19 23.18 -13.81
N GLU A 115 4.58 22.56 -14.94
CA GLU A 115 4.60 21.10 -15.11
C GLU A 115 6.04 20.60 -15.34
N TYR A 116 6.43 19.55 -14.61
CA TYR A 116 7.78 18.99 -14.62
C TYR A 116 7.72 17.49 -14.88
N GLN A 117 8.52 17.02 -15.82
CA GLN A 117 8.67 15.59 -16.10
C GLN A 117 9.63 14.94 -15.11
N PRO A 118 9.44 13.64 -14.76
CA PRO A 118 10.44 12.91 -14.02
C PRO A 118 11.77 12.88 -14.78
N GLU A 119 12.86 13.10 -14.08
CA GLU A 119 14.21 12.91 -14.63
C GLU A 119 14.56 11.41 -14.70
N VAL A 120 14.08 10.64 -13.70
CA VAL A 120 14.31 9.20 -13.60
C VAL A 120 13.07 8.50 -13.05
N TRP A 121 12.72 7.35 -13.63
CA TRP A 121 11.95 6.31 -13.00
C TRP A 121 12.86 5.13 -12.67
N LEU A 122 13.03 4.81 -11.40
CA LEU A 122 13.84 3.72 -10.89
C LEU A 122 12.91 2.61 -10.36
N PRO A 123 12.51 1.62 -11.20
CA PRO A 123 11.67 0.52 -10.75
C PRO A 123 12.47 -0.47 -9.90
N TRP A 124 11.85 -0.99 -8.83
CA TRP A 124 12.46 -2.00 -7.95
C TRP A 124 12.04 -3.43 -8.27
N ASN A 125 10.87 -3.59 -8.86
CA ASN A 125 10.38 -4.81 -9.46
C ASN A 125 9.76 -4.48 -10.81
N VAL A 126 9.95 -5.36 -11.78
CA VAL A 126 9.64 -5.08 -13.18
C VAL A 126 8.48 -5.91 -13.74
N ALA A 127 7.92 -6.83 -12.94
CA ALA A 127 6.87 -7.73 -13.40
C ALA A 127 5.84 -8.05 -12.31
N GLY A 128 4.64 -8.42 -12.75
CA GLY A 128 3.58 -8.92 -11.91
C GLY A 128 2.52 -7.88 -11.53
N ASP A 129 1.75 -8.24 -10.55
CA ASP A 129 0.63 -7.48 -9.99
C ASP A 129 1.02 -6.48 -8.90
N HIS A 130 2.29 -6.49 -8.51
CA HIS A 130 2.88 -5.54 -7.57
C HIS A 130 4.06 -4.83 -8.22
N ARG A 131 4.05 -3.51 -8.22
CA ARG A 131 5.14 -2.71 -8.77
C ARG A 131 5.48 -1.56 -7.85
N GLY A 132 6.78 -1.34 -7.61
CA GLY A 132 7.26 -0.24 -6.80
C GLY A 132 8.53 0.38 -7.37
N GLY A 133 8.83 1.61 -6.98
CA GLY A 133 10.03 2.31 -7.37
C GLY A 133 9.99 3.79 -7.04
N LEU A 134 11.02 4.51 -7.47
CA LEU A 134 11.15 5.93 -7.26
C LEU A 134 10.91 6.72 -8.53
N LEU A 135 10.03 7.71 -8.46
CA LEU A 135 9.94 8.82 -9.40
C LEU A 135 10.80 9.96 -8.86
N ILE A 136 11.81 10.36 -9.63
CA ILE A 136 12.79 11.37 -9.24
C ILE A 136 12.64 12.56 -10.17
N PHE A 137 12.42 13.73 -9.59
CA PHE A 137 12.30 15.00 -10.29
C PHE A 137 13.45 15.91 -9.88
N ARG A 138 13.92 16.76 -10.80
CA ARG A 138 14.80 17.84 -10.41
C ARG A 138 14.11 18.75 -9.41
N LYS A 139 14.82 19.14 -8.36
CA LYS A 139 14.30 20.10 -7.41
C LYS A 139 14.06 21.42 -8.11
N VAL A 140 12.83 21.89 -8.09
CA VAL A 140 12.42 23.18 -8.59
C VAL A 140 11.98 24.03 -7.40
N GLU A 141 12.01 25.33 -7.54
CA GLU A 141 11.43 26.21 -6.54
C GLU A 141 9.90 26.02 -6.59
N LEU A 142 9.43 25.19 -5.67
CA LEU A 142 8.00 24.96 -5.54
C LEU A 142 7.36 26.18 -4.90
N GLY A 143 6.29 26.67 -5.50
CA GLY A 143 5.48 27.71 -4.88
C GLY A 143 4.99 27.29 -3.50
N SER A 144 4.68 28.26 -2.64
CA SER A 144 4.18 28.02 -1.27
C SER A 144 2.82 27.29 -1.22
N GLU A 145 2.15 27.14 -2.35
CA GLU A 145 0.81 26.54 -2.43
C GLU A 145 0.82 25.00 -2.41
N GLY A 146 1.99 24.38 -2.65
CA GLY A 146 2.15 22.92 -2.64
C GLY A 146 2.41 22.32 -4.03
N VAL A 147 2.30 20.99 -4.11
CA VAL A 147 2.56 20.24 -5.34
C VAL A 147 1.53 19.13 -5.55
N GLU A 148 1.38 18.74 -6.80
CA GLU A 148 0.54 17.63 -7.24
C GLU A 148 1.36 16.67 -8.11
N LEU A 149 1.47 15.40 -7.69
CA LEU A 149 1.92 14.34 -8.58
C LEU A 149 0.72 13.78 -9.33
N VAL A 150 0.81 13.76 -10.64
CA VAL A 150 -0.22 13.23 -11.53
C VAL A 150 0.32 11.98 -12.22
N ILE A 151 -0.47 10.89 -12.22
CA ILE A 151 -0.17 9.63 -12.91
C ILE A 151 -1.33 9.32 -13.87
N ARG A 152 -1.02 9.08 -15.15
CA ARG A 152 -2.01 8.95 -16.22
C ARG A 152 -2.16 7.53 -16.72
N GLY A 153 -3.37 7.14 -17.09
CA GLY A 153 -3.67 5.94 -17.88
C GLY A 153 -3.56 4.60 -17.14
N VAL A 154 -3.27 4.59 -15.84
CA VAL A 154 -3.15 3.36 -15.07
C VAL A 154 -4.53 2.78 -14.75
N GLY A 155 -4.75 1.49 -15.06
CA GLY A 155 -6.04 0.83 -14.85
C GLY A 155 -7.17 1.43 -15.67
N GLY A 156 -6.87 2.09 -16.80
CA GLY A 156 -7.89 2.77 -17.62
C GLY A 156 -8.39 4.09 -17.04
N VAL A 157 -7.87 4.53 -15.90
CA VAL A 157 -8.19 5.83 -15.29
C VAL A 157 -7.36 6.90 -15.98
N ALA A 158 -8.01 7.93 -16.51
CA ALA A 158 -7.34 8.95 -17.31
C ALA A 158 -6.25 9.69 -16.53
N GLU A 159 -6.55 10.09 -15.31
CA GLU A 159 -5.62 10.83 -14.46
C GLU A 159 -5.90 10.54 -12.98
N ARG A 160 -4.85 10.37 -12.18
CA ARG A 160 -4.87 10.23 -10.73
C ARG A 160 -3.96 11.28 -10.13
N SER A 161 -4.48 12.03 -9.15
CA SER A 161 -3.80 13.19 -8.57
C SER A 161 -3.53 13.00 -7.10
N TYR A 162 -2.31 13.29 -6.69
CA TYR A 162 -1.83 13.23 -5.31
C TYR A 162 -1.27 14.59 -4.93
N ARG A 163 -1.90 15.26 -3.96
CA ARG A 163 -1.59 16.67 -3.60
C ARG A 163 -1.04 16.81 -2.20
N TRP A 164 0.02 17.58 -2.07
CA TRP A 164 0.60 18.00 -0.80
C TRP A 164 0.58 19.53 -0.71
N PHE A 165 -0.15 20.05 0.27
CA PHE A 165 -0.27 21.49 0.51
C PHE A 165 0.79 22.02 1.47
N THR A 166 1.44 21.14 2.23
CA THR A 166 2.56 21.48 3.11
C THR A 166 3.77 20.69 2.66
N LEU A 167 4.80 21.41 2.27
CA LEU A 167 6.05 20.76 1.88
C LEU A 167 6.77 20.28 3.13
N PRO A 168 7.31 19.06 3.15
CA PRO A 168 8.12 18.59 4.25
C PRO A 168 9.34 19.51 4.37
N SER A 169 9.61 19.98 5.60
CA SER A 169 10.83 20.72 5.91
C SER A 169 12.02 19.80 5.65
N GLY A 170 12.91 20.21 4.76
CA GLY A 170 14.14 19.48 4.46
C GLY A 170 15.22 19.74 5.50
#